data_85d43f49436d000aee8defd0bfa33a6e
#
_entry.id   85d43f49436d000aee8defd0bfa33a6e
#
_cell.length_a   1.000
_cell.length_b   1.000
_cell.length_c   1.000
_cell.angle_alpha   90.00
_cell.angle_beta   90.00
_cell.angle_gamma   90.00
#
_symmetry.space_group_name_H-M   'P 1'
#
loop_
_entity.id
_entity.type
_entity.pdbx_description
1 polymer ?
#
loop_
_entity_poly.entity_id
_entity_poly.type
_entity_poly.pdbx_seq_one_letter_code
_entity_poly.pdbx_strand_id
1 'polypeptide(L)'
;MSIPVTAKDIHKTIKEYGSSTYLISATADNHPHVANLTFAIDKNDLVFTVGKRGTKNLENCPHVTMLWPPRELGGYSLIIDGIASKHENFDGSGSVWKISFDSGILHRPAQNLAGNDHSCGSDCQTI
;
A
#
# COMPACT_ATOMS: atom_id res chain seq x y z
N MET A 1 -10.68 -7.19 11.46
CA MET A 1 -10.65 -6.10 12.44
C MET A 1 -9.84 -4.95 11.87
N SER A 2 -10.42 -3.78 11.86
CA SER A 2 -9.79 -2.61 11.25
C SER A 2 -9.92 -1.38 12.13
N ILE A 3 -8.84 -0.62 12.20
CA ILE A 3 -8.79 0.60 12.99
C ILE A 3 -8.46 1.74 12.03
N PRO A 4 -9.31 2.76 11.89
CA PRO A 4 -9.01 3.87 10.98
C PRO A 4 -7.76 4.62 11.42
N VAL A 5 -6.97 5.07 10.44
CA VAL A 5 -5.84 5.95 10.67
C VAL A 5 -6.24 7.32 10.20
N THR A 6 -6.25 8.28 11.11
CA THR A 6 -6.69 9.63 10.77
C THR A 6 -5.62 10.37 9.99
N ALA A 7 -6.03 11.38 9.23
CA ALA A 7 -5.09 12.20 8.48
C ALA A 7 -4.02 12.81 9.39
N LYS A 8 -4.37 13.08 10.62
CA LYS A 8 -3.45 13.66 11.59
C LYS A 8 -2.32 12.69 11.96
N ASP A 9 -2.63 11.40 12.01
CA ASP A 9 -1.68 10.38 12.47
C ASP A 9 -1.00 9.62 11.36
N ILE A 10 -1.37 9.86 10.11
CA ILE A 10 -0.94 9.03 9.00
C ILE A 10 0.59 9.06 8.81
N HIS A 11 1.20 10.22 8.89
CA HIS A 11 2.66 10.33 8.72
C HIS A 11 3.42 9.67 9.84
N LYS A 12 2.93 9.81 11.06
CA LYS A 12 3.53 9.17 12.22
C LYS A 12 3.46 7.66 12.07
N THR A 13 2.33 7.15 11.66
CA THR A 13 2.13 5.71 11.49
C THR A 13 3.02 5.16 10.39
N ILE A 14 3.14 5.86 9.27
CA ILE A 14 4.03 5.45 8.19
C ILE A 14 5.47 5.37 8.67
N LYS A 15 5.92 6.35 9.44
CA LYS A 15 7.29 6.34 9.95
C LYS A 15 7.54 5.11 10.83
N GLU A 16 6.56 4.68 11.57
CA GLU A 16 6.67 3.48 12.39
C GLU A 16 6.79 2.22 11.53
N TYR A 17 6.16 2.20 10.37
CA TYR A 17 6.15 1.04 9.49
C TYR A 17 7.32 1.00 8.50
N GLY A 18 7.97 2.13 8.26
CA GLY A 18 9.17 2.17 7.44
C GLY A 18 8.98 2.77 6.07
N SER A 19 10.09 2.95 5.37
CA SER A 19 10.17 3.69 4.12
C SER A 19 9.98 2.85 2.87
N SER A 20 9.64 1.58 3.00
CA SER A 20 9.29 0.75 1.85
C SER A 20 7.91 0.15 2.03
N THR A 21 7.19 0.01 0.94
CA THR A 21 5.83 -0.49 0.96
C THR A 21 5.53 -1.23 -0.34
N TYR A 22 4.50 -2.03 -0.31
CA TYR A 22 3.99 -2.64 -1.54
C TYR A 22 2.99 -1.68 -2.16
N LEU A 23 3.29 -1.24 -3.37
CA LEU A 23 2.39 -0.38 -4.13
C LEU A 23 1.54 -1.26 -5.03
N ILE A 24 0.26 -1.20 -4.83
CA ILE A 24 -0.72 -2.01 -5.56
C ILE A 24 -1.45 -1.09 -6.53
N SER A 25 -1.36 -1.41 -7.80
CA SER A 25 -2.00 -0.65 -8.86
C SER A 25 -2.72 -1.61 -9.80
N ALA A 26 -3.41 -1.08 -10.79
CA ALA A 26 -4.14 -1.90 -11.74
C ALA A 26 -3.66 -1.65 -13.16
N THR A 27 -3.56 -2.72 -13.94
CA THR A 27 -3.28 -2.60 -15.36
C THR A 27 -4.52 -2.15 -16.10
N ALA A 28 -4.37 -1.87 -17.40
CA ALA A 28 -5.50 -1.50 -18.25
C ALA A 28 -6.58 -2.57 -18.29
N ASP A 29 -6.20 -3.83 -18.08
CA ASP A 29 -7.13 -4.96 -18.08
C ASP A 29 -7.68 -5.25 -16.68
N ASN A 30 -7.47 -4.35 -15.74
CA ASN A 30 -7.92 -4.50 -14.35
C ASN A 30 -7.23 -5.63 -13.60
N HIS A 31 -6.03 -6.00 -14.02
CA HIS A 31 -5.22 -6.94 -13.26
C HIS A 31 -4.47 -6.21 -12.16
N PRO A 32 -4.46 -6.72 -10.94
CA PRO A 32 -3.65 -6.12 -9.89
C PRO A 32 -2.17 -6.27 -10.20
N HIS A 33 -1.42 -5.24 -9.87
CA HIS A 33 0.02 -5.21 -10.02
C HIS A 33 0.64 -4.77 -8.71
N VAL A 34 1.65 -5.49 -8.24
CA VAL A 34 2.27 -5.21 -6.95
C VAL A 34 3.76 -4.99 -7.14
N ALA A 35 4.27 -3.92 -6.56
CA ALA A 35 5.70 -3.64 -6.57
C ALA A 35 6.13 -3.19 -5.18
N ASN A 36 7.27 -3.68 -4.73
CA ASN A 36 7.85 -3.23 -3.47
C ASN A 36 8.74 -2.04 -3.77
N LEU A 37 8.39 -0.88 -3.25
CA LEU A 37 9.08 0.36 -3.57
C LEU A 37 9.45 1.12 -2.30
N THR A 38 10.57 1.82 -2.38
CA THR A 38 11.00 2.75 -1.35
C THR A 38 10.52 4.14 -1.74
N PHE A 39 10.11 4.93 -0.77
CA PHE A 39 9.57 6.25 -1.02
C PHE A 39 10.22 7.29 -0.12
N ALA A 40 10.05 8.56 -0.51
CA ALA A 40 10.41 9.69 0.32
C ALA A 40 9.14 10.45 0.66
N ILE A 41 9.18 11.23 1.71
CA ILE A 41 8.05 12.08 2.09
C ILE A 41 8.39 13.50 1.65
N ASP A 42 7.50 14.10 0.86
CA ASP A 42 7.65 15.48 0.42
C ASP A 42 6.38 16.21 0.77
N LYS A 43 6.48 17.15 1.72
CA LYS A 43 5.31 17.82 2.26
C LYS A 43 4.39 16.78 2.89
N ASN A 44 3.20 16.59 2.35
CA ASN A 44 2.26 15.62 2.88
C ASN A 44 2.07 14.41 1.97
N ASP A 45 2.90 14.30 0.94
CA ASP A 45 2.76 13.23 -0.04
C ASP A 45 3.90 12.25 0.03
N LEU A 46 3.67 11.04 -0.43
CA LEU A 46 4.71 10.05 -0.62
C LEU A 46 5.19 10.14 -2.06
N VAL A 47 6.50 10.14 -2.25
CA VAL A 47 7.11 10.29 -3.56
C VAL A 47 7.86 9.02 -3.92
N PHE A 48 7.54 8.47 -5.07
CA PHE A 48 8.08 7.20 -5.55
C PHE A 48 8.73 7.38 -6.92
N THR A 49 9.81 6.67 -7.17
CA THR A 49 10.32 6.48 -8.51
C THR A 49 9.77 5.18 -9.04
N VAL A 50 9.05 5.24 -10.14
CA VAL A 50 8.29 4.12 -10.66
C VAL A 50 8.80 3.76 -12.05
N GLY A 51 8.95 2.47 -12.32
CA GLY A 51 9.41 2.00 -13.64
C GLY A 51 8.37 2.19 -14.72
N LYS A 52 8.70 1.77 -15.93
CA LYS A 52 7.84 1.99 -17.09
C LYS A 52 6.47 1.34 -16.97
N ARG A 53 6.44 0.09 -16.49
CA ARG A 53 5.19 -0.64 -16.35
C ARG A 53 4.29 0.01 -15.30
N GLY A 54 4.88 0.35 -14.17
CA GLY A 54 4.14 1.02 -13.10
C GLY A 54 3.64 2.39 -13.53
N THR A 55 4.47 3.14 -14.26
CA THR A 55 4.07 4.45 -14.78
C THR A 55 2.86 4.32 -15.67
N LYS A 56 2.87 3.35 -16.57
CA LYS A 56 1.74 3.13 -17.47
C LYS A 56 0.47 2.80 -16.69
N ASN A 57 0.59 1.98 -15.64
CA ASN A 57 -0.54 1.64 -14.81
C ASN A 57 -1.12 2.86 -14.10
N LEU A 58 -0.25 3.72 -13.57
CA LEU A 58 -0.70 4.92 -12.86
C LEU A 58 -1.33 5.94 -13.80
N GLU A 59 -0.84 6.03 -15.01
CA GLU A 59 -1.46 6.89 -16.02
C GLU A 59 -2.85 6.40 -16.39
N ASN A 60 -3.03 5.09 -16.42
CA ASN A 60 -4.32 4.49 -16.75
C ASN A 60 -5.30 4.56 -15.59
N CYS A 61 -4.83 4.31 -14.38
CA CYS A 61 -5.68 4.33 -13.19
C CYS A 61 -4.88 4.89 -12.02
N PRO A 62 -5.18 6.11 -11.58
CA PRO A 62 -4.40 6.74 -10.50
C PRO A 62 -4.76 6.27 -9.09
N HIS A 63 -5.78 5.47 -8.94
CA HIS A 63 -6.16 4.96 -7.63
C HIS A 63 -5.25 3.80 -7.25
N VAL A 64 -4.60 3.92 -6.10
CA VAL A 64 -3.63 2.92 -5.64
C VAL A 64 -3.88 2.57 -4.19
N THR A 65 -3.33 1.44 -3.80
CA THR A 65 -3.30 1.03 -2.40
C THR A 65 -1.86 0.72 -2.03
N MET A 66 -1.46 1.16 -0.86
CA MET A 66 -0.14 0.86 -0.33
C MET A 66 -0.30 -0.04 0.88
N LEU A 67 0.51 -1.09 0.94
CA LEU A 67 0.43 -2.08 2.01
C LEU A 67 1.79 -2.19 2.69
N TRP A 68 1.78 -1.95 4.00
CA TRP A 68 2.92 -2.27 4.86
C TRP A 68 2.55 -3.49 5.67
N PRO A 69 3.28 -4.60 5.51
CA PRO A 69 3.00 -5.80 6.30
C PRO A 69 3.18 -5.56 7.80
N PRO A 70 2.63 -6.42 8.64
CA PRO A 70 2.84 -6.29 10.08
C PRO A 70 4.33 -6.34 10.42
N ARG A 71 4.73 -5.55 11.38
CA ARG A 71 6.11 -5.53 11.83
C ARG A 71 6.47 -6.74 12.66
N GLU A 72 5.47 -7.36 13.23
CA GLU A 72 5.68 -8.57 14.01
C GLU A 72 4.50 -9.51 13.81
N LEU A 73 4.73 -10.76 14.12
CA LEU A 73 3.73 -11.79 13.95
C LEU A 73 2.48 -11.46 14.75
N GLY A 74 1.34 -11.55 14.11
CA GLY A 74 0.06 -11.23 14.75
C GLY A 74 -0.26 -9.76 14.84
N GLY A 75 0.63 -8.90 14.33
CA GLY A 75 0.41 -7.46 14.34
C GLY A 75 -0.53 -6.98 13.25
N TYR A 76 -0.66 -5.66 13.16
CA TYR A 76 -1.52 -5.02 12.16
C TYR A 76 -0.75 -4.71 10.90
N SER A 77 -1.38 -4.92 9.75
CA SER A 77 -0.91 -4.36 8.48
C SER A 77 -1.39 -2.93 8.39
N LEU A 78 -0.58 -2.06 7.79
CA LEU A 78 -1.02 -0.70 7.47
C LEU A 78 -1.43 -0.68 6.00
N ILE A 79 -2.65 -0.26 5.73
CA ILE A 79 -3.18 -0.21 4.37
C ILE A 79 -3.68 1.21 4.12
N ILE A 80 -3.13 1.85 3.10
CA ILE A 80 -3.47 3.23 2.77
C ILE A 80 -3.89 3.30 1.32
N ASP A 81 -5.09 3.81 1.09
CA ASP A 81 -5.54 4.12 -0.25
C ASP A 81 -5.13 5.54 -0.60
N GLY A 82 -4.73 5.73 -1.83
CA GLY A 82 -4.28 7.03 -2.27
C GLY A 82 -4.51 7.27 -3.75
N ILE A 83 -4.16 8.47 -4.16
CA ILE A 83 -4.32 8.90 -5.54
C ILE A 83 -2.96 9.36 -6.04
N ALA A 84 -2.51 8.76 -7.14
CA ALA A 84 -1.23 9.06 -7.74
C ALA A 84 -1.33 10.22 -8.71
N SER A 85 -0.33 11.08 -8.72
CA SER A 85 -0.20 12.14 -9.71
C SER A 85 1.27 12.33 -10.04
N LYS A 86 1.55 12.94 -11.18
CA LYS A 86 2.93 13.16 -11.59
C LYS A 86 3.58 14.21 -10.71
N HIS A 87 4.77 13.88 -10.22
CA HIS A 87 5.57 14.83 -9.46
C HIS A 87 6.17 15.87 -10.42
N GLU A 88 6.55 17.03 -9.90
CA GLU A 88 7.17 18.06 -10.73
C GLU A 88 8.48 17.60 -11.38
N ASN A 89 9.11 16.58 -10.81
CA ASN A 89 10.34 16.00 -11.38
C ASN A 89 10.06 14.84 -12.34
N PHE A 90 8.81 14.69 -12.76
CA PHE A 90 8.45 13.64 -13.70
C PHE A 90 9.10 13.93 -15.06
N ASP A 91 9.88 12.98 -15.56
CA ASP A 91 10.55 13.16 -16.85
C ASP A 91 10.28 12.02 -17.84
N GLY A 92 9.46 11.07 -17.44
CA GLY A 92 9.07 9.97 -18.33
C GLY A 92 10.03 8.81 -18.37
N SER A 93 11.22 8.94 -17.80
CA SER A 93 12.19 7.85 -17.85
C SER A 93 12.45 7.33 -16.47
N GLY A 94 12.33 7.18 -15.58
CA GLY A 94 12.39 6.83 -14.20
C GLY A 94 11.42 7.76 -13.54
N SER A 95 10.17 7.53 -13.82
CA SER A 95 9.16 8.54 -13.55
C SER A 95 8.91 8.72 -12.06
N VAL A 96 8.85 9.97 -11.65
CA VAL A 96 8.61 10.31 -10.26
C VAL A 96 7.14 10.63 -10.08
N TRP A 97 6.51 9.93 -9.16
CA TRP A 97 5.09 10.07 -8.87
C TRP A 97 4.90 10.44 -7.41
N LYS A 98 3.87 11.20 -7.14
CA LYS A 98 3.47 11.47 -5.76
C LYS A 98 2.11 10.84 -5.50
N ILE A 99 1.92 10.38 -4.28
CA ILE A 99 0.66 9.78 -3.86
C ILE A 99 0.14 10.56 -2.68
N SER A 100 -1.06 11.09 -2.84
CA SER A 100 -1.77 11.76 -1.78
C SER A 100 -2.72 10.79 -1.10
N PHE A 101 -2.95 10.99 0.19
CA PHE A 101 -3.73 10.06 0.99
C PHE A 101 -5.22 10.27 0.79
N ASP A 102 -5.94 9.18 0.69
CA ASP A 102 -7.38 9.18 0.66
C ASP A 102 -7.93 8.61 1.97
N SER A 103 -7.49 7.43 2.34
CA SER A 103 -7.89 6.81 3.60
C SER A 103 -6.82 5.83 4.07
N GLY A 104 -6.85 5.48 5.34
CA GLY A 104 -5.92 4.50 5.86
C GLY A 104 -6.53 3.72 7.00
N ILE A 105 -6.11 2.48 7.12
CA ILE A 105 -6.51 1.61 8.22
C ILE A 105 -5.35 0.76 8.68
N LEU A 106 -5.44 0.36 9.93
CA LEU A 106 -4.63 -0.72 10.48
C LEU A 106 -5.53 -1.95 10.47
N HIS A 107 -5.05 -3.01 9.88
CA HIS A 107 -5.87 -4.20 9.68
C HIS A 107 -5.14 -5.46 10.13
N ARG A 108 -5.87 -6.34 10.78
CA ARG A 108 -5.43 -7.71 11.00
C ARG A 108 -6.65 -8.60 10.95
N PRO A 109 -6.46 -9.88 10.60
CA PRO A 109 -7.59 -10.81 10.58
C PRO A 109 -8.22 -10.89 11.97
N ALA A 110 -9.53 -11.01 12.01
CA ALA A 110 -10.20 -11.28 13.26
C ALA A 110 -9.72 -12.62 13.78
N GLN A 111 -9.42 -12.69 15.06
CA GLN A 111 -9.02 -13.97 15.61
C GLN A 111 -10.19 -14.91 15.64
N ASN A 112 -9.99 -16.02 15.03
CA ASN A 112 -11.01 -17.04 15.01
C ASN A 112 -10.73 -18.01 16.15
N LEU A 113 -11.46 -17.86 17.20
CA LEU A 113 -11.26 -18.72 18.33
C LEU A 113 -11.63 -20.15 18.06
N ALA A 114 -12.52 -20.34 17.17
CA ALA A 114 -12.82 -21.67 16.76
C ALA A 114 -11.64 -22.24 16.05
N GLY A 115 -10.91 -21.36 15.89
CA GLY A 115 -9.70 -21.68 15.42
C GLY A 115 -9.78 -22.62 14.45
N ASN A 116 -10.32 -22.23 14.89
CA ASN A 116 -10.30 -22.79 14.52
C ASN A 116 -10.05 -23.15 13.59
N ASP A 117 -10.10 -22.95 13.60
CA ASP A 117 -9.91 -23.29 12.89
C ASP A 117 -9.29 -23.82 12.23
N HIS A 118 -9.21 -24.16 12.64
CA HIS A 118 -8.46 -24.92 12.03
C HIS A 118 -8.73 -25.30 10.75
N SER A 119 -9.73 -25.37 10.46
CA SER A 119 -10.12 -25.78 9.12
C SER A 119 -9.76 -24.73 8.11
N CYS A 120 -10.00 -23.49 8.41
CA CYS A 120 -9.61 -22.40 7.51
C CYS A 120 -8.10 -22.34 7.33
N GLY A 121 -7.39 -22.53 8.42
CA GLY A 121 -5.94 -22.52 8.35
C GLY A 121 -5.42 -23.62 7.45
N SER A 122 -6.04 -24.75 7.48
CA SER A 122 -5.65 -25.85 6.61
C SER A 122 -5.83 -25.51 5.15
N ASP A 123 -6.95 -24.87 4.83
CA ASP A 123 -7.20 -24.49 3.45
C ASP A 123 -6.15 -23.55 2.93
N CYS A 124 -5.74 -22.62 3.74
CA CYS A 124 -4.69 -21.69 3.34
C CYS A 124 -3.37 -22.39 3.12
N GLN A 125 -3.11 -23.41 3.88
CA GLN A 125 -1.85 -24.12 3.78
C GLN A 125 -1.76 -25.03 2.58
N THR A 126 -2.87 -25.45 2.05
CA THR A 126 -2.85 -26.36 0.92
C THR A 126 -2.57 -25.69 -0.40
N ILE A 127 -2.55 -24.42 -0.41
CA ILE A 127 -2.18 -23.69 -1.60
C ILE A 127 -0.70 -23.77 -1.82
#